data_5d85625ea79e40a8f26e8ffd5b70b377
#
_entry.id   5d85625ea79e40a8f26e8ffd5b70b377
#
_cell.length_a   1.000
_cell.length_b   1.000
_cell.length_c   1.000
_cell.angle_alpha   90.00
_cell.angle_beta   90.00
_cell.angle_gamma   90.00
#
_symmetry.space_group_name_H-M   'P 1'
#
loop_
_entity.id
_entity.type
_entity.pdbx_description
1 polymer ?
#
loop_
_entity_poly.entity_id
_entity_poly.type
_entity_poly.pdbx_seq_one_letter_code
_entity_poly.pdbx_strand_id
1 'polypeptide(L)'
;QTYGINKRLLKPHGYEDWQVTYVPHGISARRFKKVDDEDVNLLEFNEEFGLSDKKFKVLYSNRNIRRKQPGDVMLAYKYFMDELTPEQRDECVLIWHTQPVDDNGTDLPRVCRHLMPEYDVCFTYDKRGPMDDDKMNLLFNSADVYINLASNEGFGLGSAEALTVG
;
A
#
# COMPACT_ATOMS: atom_id res chain seq x y z
N GLN A 1 -13.01 -17.22 0.23
CA GLN A 1 -12.94 -18.05 1.44
C GLN A 1 -14.00 -17.65 2.48
N THR A 2 -14.10 -16.38 2.85
CA THR A 2 -15.02 -15.90 3.90
C THR A 2 -16.49 -16.25 3.63
N TYR A 3 -16.96 -16.10 2.40
CA TYR A 3 -18.33 -16.45 2.02
C TYR A 3 -18.65 -17.93 2.29
N GLY A 4 -17.78 -18.84 1.84
CA GLY A 4 -17.98 -20.26 2.03
C GLY A 4 -17.91 -20.70 3.50
N ILE A 5 -17.11 -19.99 4.32
CA ILE A 5 -17.04 -20.21 5.76
C ILE A 5 -18.32 -19.71 6.43
N ASN A 6 -18.76 -18.50 6.13
CA ASN A 6 -19.98 -17.93 6.69
C ASN A 6 -21.23 -18.79 6.37
N LYS A 7 -21.34 -19.26 5.12
CA LYS A 7 -22.43 -20.14 4.71
C LYS A 7 -22.46 -21.44 5.53
N ARG A 8 -21.30 -22.05 5.77
CA ARG A 8 -21.18 -23.25 6.60
C ARG A 8 -21.50 -23.00 8.08
N LEU A 9 -21.08 -21.84 8.61
CA LEU A 9 -21.35 -21.47 10.00
C LEU A 9 -22.82 -21.12 10.25
N LEU A 10 -23.51 -20.54 9.29
CA LEU A 10 -24.90 -20.10 9.43
C LEU A 10 -25.91 -21.26 9.27
N LYS A 11 -25.58 -22.30 8.49
CA LYS A 11 -26.47 -23.43 8.24
C LYS A 11 -26.95 -24.16 9.53
N PRO A 12 -26.09 -24.44 10.52
CA PRO A 12 -26.54 -25.05 11.80
C PRO A 12 -27.46 -24.13 12.62
N HIS A 13 -27.50 -22.84 12.32
CA HIS A 13 -28.37 -21.85 12.98
C HIS A 13 -29.70 -21.62 12.22
N GLY A 14 -30.05 -22.51 11.28
CA GLY A 14 -31.34 -22.49 10.57
C GLY A 14 -31.37 -21.50 9.38
N TYR A 15 -30.23 -20.99 8.94
CA TYR A 15 -30.19 -20.15 7.72
C TYR A 15 -30.18 -21.05 6.47
N GLU A 16 -31.08 -20.76 5.57
CA GLU A 16 -31.20 -21.40 4.26
C GLU A 16 -30.21 -20.81 3.25
N ASP A 17 -29.86 -21.58 2.23
CA ASP A 17 -28.86 -21.20 1.22
C ASP A 17 -29.19 -19.90 0.48
N TRP A 18 -30.49 -19.61 0.27
CA TRP A 18 -30.96 -18.40 -0.40
C TRP A 18 -30.84 -17.13 0.46
N GLN A 19 -30.70 -17.27 1.79
CA GLN A 19 -30.52 -16.15 2.73
C GLN A 19 -29.06 -15.67 2.78
N VAL A 20 -28.12 -16.40 2.18
CA VAL A 20 -26.70 -16.08 2.18
C VAL A 20 -26.21 -15.93 0.74
N THR A 21 -26.10 -14.70 0.28
CA THR A 21 -25.67 -14.37 -1.08
C THR A 21 -24.25 -13.83 -1.10
N TYR A 22 -23.45 -14.26 -2.07
CA TYR A 22 -22.15 -13.66 -2.35
C TYR A 22 -22.33 -12.37 -3.14
N VAL A 23 -21.90 -11.27 -2.53
CA VAL A 23 -21.77 -10.00 -3.21
C VAL A 23 -20.28 -9.73 -3.40
N PRO A 24 -19.76 -9.83 -4.64
CA PRO A 24 -18.36 -9.58 -4.91
C PRO A 24 -18.00 -8.12 -4.60
N HIS A 25 -16.86 -7.94 -3.98
CA HIS A 25 -16.28 -6.61 -3.82
C HIS A 25 -15.74 -6.12 -5.16
N GLY A 26 -15.79 -4.82 -5.41
CA GLY A 26 -15.29 -4.21 -6.65
C GLY A 26 -14.48 -2.96 -6.35
N ILE A 27 -13.66 -2.56 -7.31
CA ILE A 27 -12.94 -1.29 -7.34
C ILE A 27 -13.57 -0.40 -8.40
N SER A 28 -13.71 0.88 -8.08
CA SER A 28 -14.24 1.85 -9.03
C SER A 28 -13.18 2.28 -10.04
N ALA A 29 -13.27 1.80 -11.26
CA ALA A 29 -12.42 2.25 -12.37
C ALA A 29 -12.63 3.74 -12.76
N ARG A 30 -13.58 4.44 -12.14
CA ARG A 30 -13.72 5.89 -12.27
C ARG A 30 -12.79 6.63 -11.32
N ARG A 31 -12.52 6.06 -10.15
CA ARG A 31 -11.65 6.63 -9.10
C ARG A 31 -10.20 6.20 -9.30
N PHE A 32 -9.99 4.91 -9.52
CA PHE A 32 -8.67 4.32 -9.75
C PHE A 32 -8.52 3.97 -11.21
N LYS A 33 -7.63 4.68 -11.89
CA LYS A 33 -7.33 4.51 -13.32
C LYS A 33 -5.89 4.91 -13.58
N LYS A 34 -5.30 4.31 -14.60
CA LYS A 34 -4.01 4.75 -15.10
C LYS A 34 -4.11 6.19 -15.56
N VAL A 35 -3.16 7.01 -15.17
CA VAL A 35 -2.93 8.35 -15.71
C VAL A 35 -1.64 8.36 -16.52
N ASP A 36 -1.51 9.32 -17.42
CA ASP A 36 -0.31 9.51 -18.22
C ASP A 36 0.87 9.94 -17.33
N ASP A 37 2.07 9.48 -17.63
CA ASP A 37 3.27 9.83 -16.86
C ASP A 37 3.61 11.33 -16.96
N GLU A 38 3.10 12.03 -18.00
CA GLU A 38 3.20 13.46 -18.19
C GLU A 38 2.01 14.26 -17.60
N ASP A 39 1.05 13.57 -16.92
CA ASP A 39 -0.08 14.24 -16.27
C ASP A 39 0.41 15.25 -15.24
N VAL A 40 -0.04 16.51 -15.38
CA VAL A 40 0.43 17.61 -14.53
C VAL A 40 0.16 17.36 -13.04
N ASN A 41 -0.97 16.73 -12.70
CA ASN A 41 -1.29 16.45 -11.30
C ASN A 41 -0.38 15.35 -10.74
N LEU A 42 0.02 14.36 -11.55
CA LEU A 42 0.97 13.33 -11.15
C LEU A 42 2.37 13.92 -10.96
N LEU A 43 2.81 14.82 -11.84
CA LEU A 43 4.09 15.51 -11.71
C LEU A 43 4.13 16.39 -10.46
N GLU A 44 3.09 17.18 -10.22
CA GLU A 44 2.95 18.00 -9.01
C GLU A 44 2.90 17.15 -7.73
N PHE A 45 2.21 16.01 -7.76
CA PHE A 45 2.19 15.06 -6.66
C PHE A 45 3.58 14.50 -6.37
N ASN A 46 4.32 14.08 -7.40
CA ASN A 46 5.67 13.58 -7.25
C ASN A 46 6.63 14.66 -6.71
N GLU A 47 6.47 15.90 -7.12
CA GLU A 47 7.25 17.04 -6.59
C GLU A 47 6.90 17.31 -5.12
N GLU A 48 5.60 17.34 -4.77
CA GLU A 48 5.13 17.55 -3.38
C GLU A 48 5.75 16.56 -2.40
N PHE A 49 5.95 15.30 -2.82
CA PHE A 49 6.49 14.23 -1.97
C PHE A 49 7.97 13.91 -2.21
N GLY A 50 8.68 14.69 -3.04
CA GLY A 50 10.10 14.49 -3.33
C GLY A 50 10.38 13.16 -4.06
N LEU A 51 9.49 12.78 -4.98
CA LEU A 51 9.56 11.53 -5.75
C LEU A 51 10.04 11.73 -7.20
N SER A 52 10.21 12.99 -7.64
CA SER A 52 10.46 13.35 -9.05
C SER A 52 11.81 12.85 -9.58
N ASP A 53 12.82 12.75 -8.73
CA ASP A 53 14.15 12.25 -9.05
C ASP A 53 14.33 10.74 -8.85
N LYS A 54 13.29 10.07 -8.35
CA LYS A 54 13.33 8.63 -8.09
C LYS A 54 12.84 7.84 -9.30
N LYS A 55 13.66 6.91 -9.78
CA LYS A 55 13.36 6.05 -10.92
C LYS A 55 12.66 4.75 -10.55
N PHE A 56 12.76 4.32 -9.28
CA PHE A 56 12.10 3.11 -8.81
C PHE A 56 11.44 3.33 -7.44
N LYS A 57 10.13 3.26 -7.44
CA LYS A 57 9.28 3.63 -6.32
C LYS A 57 8.46 2.42 -5.86
N VAL A 58 8.72 1.95 -4.64
CA VAL A 58 7.99 0.84 -4.02
C VAL A 58 6.95 1.43 -3.06
N LEU A 59 5.68 1.10 -3.26
CA LEU A 59 4.58 1.59 -2.42
C LEU A 59 4.09 0.54 -1.44
N TYR A 60 4.02 0.89 -0.17
CA TYR A 60 3.24 0.22 0.83
C TYR A 60 2.08 1.11 1.28
N SER A 61 0.83 0.67 1.08
CA SER A 61 -0.38 1.38 1.49
C SER A 61 -1.28 0.45 2.30
N ASN A 62 -1.15 0.49 3.61
CA ASN A 62 -1.92 -0.30 4.56
C ASN A 62 -1.90 0.37 5.93
N ARG A 63 -2.80 -0.03 6.85
CA ARG A 63 -2.71 0.37 8.24
C ARG A 63 -1.48 -0.24 8.91
N ASN A 64 -0.79 0.54 9.74
CA ASN A 64 0.35 0.09 10.53
C ASN A 64 -0.11 -0.80 11.70
N ILE A 65 -0.38 -2.07 11.43
CA ILE A 65 -0.77 -3.08 12.42
C ILE A 65 -0.10 -4.41 12.12
N ARG A 66 0.05 -5.25 13.14
CA ARG A 66 0.81 -6.50 13.08
C ARG A 66 0.47 -7.40 11.88
N ARG A 67 -0.83 -7.65 11.60
CA ARG A 67 -1.23 -8.53 10.49
C ARG A 67 -0.88 -8.01 9.10
N LYS A 68 -0.56 -6.72 8.96
CA LYS A 68 -0.14 -6.06 7.72
C LYS A 68 1.37 -6.12 7.47
N GLN A 69 2.10 -6.67 8.42
CA GLN A 69 3.53 -7.02 8.30
C GLN A 69 4.44 -5.85 7.84
N PRO A 70 4.28 -4.60 8.38
CA PRO A 70 5.13 -3.49 7.93
C PRO A 70 6.62 -3.73 8.20
N GLY A 71 6.98 -4.45 9.27
CA GLY A 71 8.36 -4.82 9.57
C GLY A 71 8.98 -5.73 8.51
N ASP A 72 8.21 -6.68 8.00
CA ASP A 72 8.69 -7.59 6.94
C ASP A 72 8.83 -6.85 5.61
N VAL A 73 7.98 -5.85 5.34
CA VAL A 73 8.13 -4.96 4.17
C VAL A 73 9.44 -4.16 4.25
N MET A 74 9.77 -3.59 5.43
CA MET A 74 11.05 -2.91 5.63
C MET A 74 12.23 -3.84 5.37
N LEU A 75 12.17 -5.05 5.92
CA LEU A 75 13.24 -6.03 5.77
C LEU A 75 13.41 -6.47 4.32
N ALA A 76 12.29 -6.70 3.61
CA ALA A 76 12.30 -7.04 2.19
C ALA A 76 12.90 -5.90 1.35
N TYR A 77 12.50 -4.65 1.62
CA TYR A 77 13.06 -3.49 0.93
C TYR A 77 14.56 -3.32 1.24
N LYS A 78 14.95 -3.50 2.50
CA LYS A 78 16.38 -3.47 2.87
C LYS A 78 17.18 -4.50 2.10
N TYR A 79 16.76 -5.76 2.06
CA TYR A 79 17.46 -6.80 1.30
C TYR A 79 17.55 -6.47 -0.20
N PHE A 80 16.48 -5.94 -0.79
CA PHE A 80 16.51 -5.45 -2.16
C PHE A 80 17.55 -4.35 -2.35
N MET A 81 17.58 -3.36 -1.48
CA MET A 81 18.54 -2.25 -1.55
C MET A 81 19.99 -2.70 -1.34
N ASP A 82 20.22 -3.69 -0.46
CA ASP A 82 21.57 -4.23 -0.20
C ASP A 82 22.21 -4.84 -1.45
N GLU A 83 21.42 -5.36 -2.40
CA GLU A 83 21.89 -5.95 -3.66
C GLU A 83 22.21 -4.92 -4.75
N LEU A 84 21.82 -3.64 -4.55
CA LEU A 84 21.99 -2.58 -5.54
C LEU A 84 23.34 -1.86 -5.39
N THR A 85 23.80 -1.24 -6.48
CA THR A 85 24.93 -0.30 -6.43
C THR A 85 24.51 1.00 -5.73
N PRO A 86 25.47 1.80 -5.20
CA PRO A 86 25.14 3.08 -4.58
C PRO A 86 24.30 4.00 -5.50
N GLU A 87 24.64 4.07 -6.77
CA GLU A 87 23.95 4.90 -7.76
C GLU A 87 22.50 4.43 -7.97
N GLN A 88 22.26 3.10 -8.00
CA GLN A 88 20.93 2.54 -8.10
C GLN A 88 20.10 2.78 -6.84
N ARG A 89 20.74 2.74 -5.65
CA ARG A 89 20.08 3.03 -4.37
C ARG A 89 19.53 4.45 -4.31
N ASP A 90 20.32 5.42 -4.78
CA ASP A 90 19.94 6.83 -4.81
C ASP A 90 18.70 7.08 -5.70
N GLU A 91 18.45 6.21 -6.68
CA GLU A 91 17.31 6.26 -7.57
C GLU A 91 16.04 5.57 -7.03
N CYS A 92 16.14 4.87 -5.89
CA CYS A 92 15.05 4.10 -5.28
C CYS A 92 14.43 4.84 -4.10
N VAL A 93 13.14 4.59 -3.82
CA VAL A 93 12.44 5.06 -2.62
C VAL A 93 11.35 4.07 -2.18
N LEU A 94 11.20 3.88 -0.86
CA LEU A 94 10.05 3.20 -0.28
C LEU A 94 9.03 4.23 0.19
N ILE A 95 7.87 4.22 -0.43
CA ILE A 95 6.74 5.09 -0.10
C ILE A 95 5.86 4.40 0.95
N TRP A 96 5.73 5.03 2.11
CA TRP A 96 4.87 4.60 3.20
C TRP A 96 3.59 5.43 3.24
N HIS A 97 2.48 4.89 2.72
CA HIS A 97 1.16 5.46 2.94
C HIS A 97 0.48 4.73 4.10
N THR A 98 0.86 5.11 5.30
CA THR A 98 0.38 4.54 6.56
C THR A 98 0.59 5.52 7.70
N GLN A 99 -0.19 5.38 8.77
CA GLN A 99 0.08 6.12 9.98
C GLN A 99 1.47 5.73 10.52
N PRO A 100 2.42 6.67 10.63
CA PRO A 100 3.81 6.33 10.98
C PRO A 100 3.95 5.67 12.34
N VAL A 101 3.13 6.07 13.30
CA VAL A 101 3.05 5.47 14.65
C VAL A 101 1.59 5.11 14.92
N ASP A 102 1.30 3.86 15.22
CA ASP A 102 -0.04 3.35 15.58
C ASP A 102 0.07 2.57 16.90
N ASP A 103 -0.89 2.76 17.81
CA ASP A 103 -0.91 2.09 19.12
C ASP A 103 -0.95 0.57 19.04
N ASN A 104 -1.50 0.02 17.95
CA ASN A 104 -1.55 -1.41 17.65
C ASN A 104 -0.47 -1.86 16.66
N GLY A 105 0.49 -0.98 16.38
CA GLY A 105 1.53 -1.17 15.38
C GLY A 105 2.92 -0.91 15.91
N THR A 106 3.69 -0.16 15.13
CA THR A 106 5.12 0.11 15.37
C THR A 106 5.41 1.58 15.10
N ASP A 107 6.44 2.13 15.76
CA ASP A 107 7.07 3.40 15.38
C ASP A 107 7.94 3.16 14.14
N LEU A 108 7.32 3.26 12.95
CA LEU A 108 7.97 2.98 11.68
C LEU A 108 9.17 3.90 11.41
N PRO A 109 9.09 5.23 11.62
CA PRO A 109 10.24 6.11 11.44
C PRO A 109 11.45 5.72 12.30
N ARG A 110 11.20 5.28 13.54
CA ARG A 110 12.27 4.83 14.43
C ARG A 110 12.92 3.55 13.94
N VAL A 111 12.10 2.58 13.47
CA VAL A 111 12.61 1.31 12.93
C VAL A 111 13.36 1.55 11.63
N CYS A 112 12.86 2.41 10.71
CA CYS A 112 13.58 2.78 9.49
C CYS A 112 14.97 3.34 9.80
N ARG A 113 15.08 4.31 10.70
CA ARG A 113 16.38 4.89 11.10
C ARG A 113 17.35 3.89 11.72
N HIS A 114 16.86 2.78 12.28
CA HIS A 114 17.70 1.74 12.89
C HIS A 114 18.10 0.66 11.91
N LEU A 115 17.16 0.25 11.04
CA LEU A 115 17.33 -0.90 10.16
C LEU A 115 17.97 -0.52 8.82
N MET A 116 17.65 0.68 8.31
CA MET A 116 18.04 1.12 6.97
C MET A 116 18.26 2.65 6.92
N PRO A 117 19.18 3.19 7.76
CA PRO A 117 19.38 4.64 7.89
C PRO A 117 19.89 5.29 6.61
N GLU A 118 20.50 4.52 5.71
CA GLU A 118 21.10 4.96 4.44
C GLU A 118 20.13 4.92 3.25
N TYR A 119 18.90 4.40 3.42
CA TYR A 119 17.95 4.24 2.32
C TYR A 119 16.79 5.22 2.40
N ASP A 120 16.40 5.74 1.24
CA ASP A 120 15.33 6.72 1.16
C ASP A 120 13.96 6.11 1.45
N VAL A 121 13.24 6.80 2.33
CA VAL A 121 11.85 6.48 2.69
C VAL A 121 11.01 7.75 2.69
N CYS A 122 9.83 7.67 2.11
CA CYS A 122 8.86 8.74 2.03
C CYS A 122 7.58 8.38 2.78
N PHE A 123 7.24 9.12 3.84
CA PHE A 123 5.97 8.99 4.55
C PHE A 123 4.97 9.98 3.99
N THR A 124 3.98 9.48 3.24
CA THR A 124 2.93 10.32 2.62
C THR A 124 1.71 10.53 3.52
N TYR A 125 1.55 9.73 4.58
CA TYR A 125 0.53 9.92 5.61
C TYR A 125 1.10 10.81 6.70
N ASP A 126 1.04 12.11 6.46
CA ASP A 126 1.58 13.13 7.35
C ASP A 126 0.49 13.73 8.27
N LYS A 127 0.78 14.93 8.80
CA LYS A 127 -0.13 15.70 9.65
C LYS A 127 -1.44 16.12 8.96
N ARG A 128 -1.57 15.97 7.64
CA ARG A 128 -2.78 16.28 6.86
C ARG A 128 -3.82 15.16 6.93
N GLY A 129 -3.41 13.97 7.41
CA GLY A 129 -4.30 12.82 7.53
C GLY A 129 -4.42 11.99 6.24
N PRO A 130 -5.53 11.23 6.10
CA PRO A 130 -5.75 10.39 4.94
C PRO A 130 -5.97 11.22 3.67
N MET A 131 -5.43 10.74 2.56
CA MET A 131 -5.66 11.29 1.22
C MET A 131 -7.10 11.02 0.77
N ASP A 132 -7.66 11.91 -0.03
CA ASP A 132 -8.89 11.68 -0.79
C ASP A 132 -8.65 10.69 -1.96
N ASP A 133 -9.74 10.30 -2.63
CA ASP A 133 -9.69 9.30 -3.71
C ASP A 133 -8.81 9.75 -4.89
N ASP A 134 -8.79 11.05 -5.23
CA ASP A 134 -8.00 11.58 -6.35
C ASP A 134 -6.50 11.52 -6.03
N LYS A 135 -6.11 11.95 -4.84
CA LYS A 135 -4.72 11.84 -4.38
C LYS A 135 -4.29 10.37 -4.19
N MET A 136 -5.19 9.51 -3.74
CA MET A 136 -4.91 8.07 -3.67
C MET A 136 -4.67 7.48 -5.05
N ASN A 137 -5.43 7.90 -6.09
CA ASN A 137 -5.16 7.48 -7.46
C ASN A 137 -3.77 7.93 -7.93
N LEU A 138 -3.37 9.17 -7.66
CA LEU A 138 -2.04 9.68 -7.98
C LEU A 138 -0.94 8.91 -7.23
N LEU A 139 -1.15 8.59 -5.96
CA LEU A 139 -0.21 7.80 -5.16
C LEU A 139 0.05 6.41 -5.78
N PHE A 140 -1.00 5.71 -6.22
CA PHE A 140 -0.82 4.42 -6.89
C PHE A 140 -0.14 4.55 -8.26
N ASN A 141 -0.46 5.61 -9.02
CA ASN A 141 0.19 5.89 -10.31
C ASN A 141 1.65 6.37 -10.17
N SER A 142 2.04 6.93 -9.03
CA SER A 142 3.42 7.35 -8.78
C SER A 142 4.36 6.17 -8.49
N ALA A 143 3.84 4.98 -8.21
CA ALA A 143 4.62 3.83 -7.82
C ALA A 143 4.83 2.83 -8.97
N ASP A 144 6.02 2.21 -9.00
CA ASP A 144 6.35 1.13 -9.95
C ASP A 144 5.95 -0.25 -9.41
N VAL A 145 5.97 -0.41 -8.08
CA VAL A 145 5.63 -1.66 -7.41
C VAL A 145 4.79 -1.40 -6.17
N TYR A 146 3.68 -2.11 -6.04
CA TYR A 146 2.90 -2.16 -4.80
C TYR A 146 3.21 -3.44 -4.02
N ILE A 147 3.66 -3.30 -2.76
CA ILE A 147 4.00 -4.43 -1.90
C ILE A 147 2.94 -4.63 -0.80
N ASN A 148 2.43 -5.86 -0.68
CA ASN A 148 1.48 -6.26 0.36
C ASN A 148 1.84 -7.64 0.92
N LEU A 149 2.39 -7.67 2.12
CA LEU A 149 2.78 -8.89 2.85
C LEU A 149 1.78 -9.25 3.96
N ALA A 150 0.55 -8.73 3.90
CA ALA A 150 -0.45 -9.00 4.91
C ALA A 150 -0.70 -10.51 5.08
N SER A 151 -0.67 -10.99 6.32
CA SER A 151 -0.91 -12.41 6.64
C SER A 151 -2.33 -12.86 6.29
N ASN A 152 -3.28 -11.94 6.32
CA ASN A 152 -4.63 -12.16 5.81
C ASN A 152 -5.30 -10.85 5.38
N GLU A 153 -6.22 -10.98 4.42
CA GLU A 153 -7.05 -9.90 3.90
C GLU A 153 -8.51 -10.37 3.74
N GLY A 154 -9.45 -9.45 3.95
CA GLY A 154 -10.85 -9.69 3.57
C GLY A 154 -11.02 -9.76 2.07
N PHE A 155 -10.55 -8.72 1.37
CA PHE A 155 -10.54 -8.61 -0.10
C PHE A 155 -9.17 -8.17 -0.62
N GLY A 156 -8.49 -7.25 0.06
CA GLY A 156 -7.21 -6.67 -0.37
C GLY A 156 -7.42 -5.45 -1.28
N LEU A 157 -8.17 -4.46 -0.78
CA LEU A 157 -8.50 -3.25 -1.56
C LEU A 157 -7.27 -2.61 -2.19
N GLY A 158 -6.22 -2.36 -1.42
CA GLY A 158 -5.00 -1.73 -1.94
C GLY A 158 -4.35 -2.51 -3.09
N SER A 159 -4.34 -3.86 -3.02
CA SER A 159 -3.83 -4.68 -4.13
C SER A 159 -4.74 -4.57 -5.37
N ALA A 160 -6.06 -4.51 -5.17
CA ALA A 160 -7.00 -4.37 -6.27
C ALA A 160 -6.96 -2.96 -6.89
N GLU A 161 -6.76 -1.92 -6.08
CA GLU A 161 -6.55 -0.53 -6.52
C GLU A 161 -5.25 -0.42 -7.33
N ALA A 162 -4.14 -0.97 -6.85
CA ALA A 162 -2.87 -1.04 -7.58
C ALA A 162 -3.03 -1.73 -8.95
N LEU A 163 -3.68 -2.90 -8.99
CA LEU A 163 -3.94 -3.63 -10.24
C LEU A 163 -4.86 -2.86 -11.23
N THR A 164 -5.66 -1.91 -10.73
CA THR A 164 -6.56 -1.12 -11.57
C THR A 164 -5.84 0.03 -12.25
N VAL A 165 -4.76 0.52 -11.68
CA VAL A 165 -3.94 1.60 -12.26
C VAL A 165 -2.77 1.09 -13.11
N GLY A 166 -2.47 -0.21 -13.11
CA GLY A 166 -1.43 -0.85 -13.91
C GLY A 166 -0.32 -1.38 -13.06
#